data_867c1abd2e1040aa61bf99844fb605b2
#
_entry.id   867c1abd2e1040aa61bf99844fb605b2
#
_cell.length_a   1.000
_cell.length_b   1.000
_cell.length_c   1.000
_cell.angle_alpha   90.00
_cell.angle_beta   90.00
_cell.angle_gamma   90.00
#
_symmetry.space_group_name_H-M   'P 1'
#
loop_
_entity.id
_entity.type
_entity.pdbx_description
1 polymer ?
#
loop_
_entity_poly.entity_id
_entity_poly.type
_entity_poly.pdbx_seq_one_letter_code
_entity_poly.pdbx_strand_id
1 'polypeptide(L)'
;LLNAVWLKLGGGFWSVLVVKVLPALTLAALVVAILWVLWLIARPMLQGAGGAGIVKAGRVLAVVIGAWLAFTLASWIAGIFSADLAYGKAQTWLTIPFWNNFFLMIVLVWIQTGFAMVIISGALRGVPEDTIEAAIIDGANPFQVFFQIKMPQIMSTVVVVWTTITITVLKVFDIVLAMTNGQWETQVLANYMFDKLFRANDWGVGSASAMIIMLLVMPILIWNVYNARKEMR
;
A
#
# COMPACT_ATOMS: atom_id res chain seq x y z
N LEU A 1 23.08 -4.79 -10.39
CA LEU A 1 22.99 -3.34 -10.56
C LEU A 1 23.07 -2.62 -9.22
N LEU A 2 22.25 -2.99 -8.22
CA LEU A 2 22.24 -2.40 -6.86
C LEU A 2 23.61 -2.51 -6.18
N ASN A 3 24.22 -3.69 -6.15
CA ASN A 3 25.55 -3.87 -5.57
C ASN A 3 26.65 -3.09 -6.32
N ALA A 4 26.51 -2.90 -7.63
CA ALA A 4 27.47 -2.10 -8.39
C ALA A 4 27.40 -0.61 -8.00
N VAL A 5 26.19 -0.08 -7.77
CA VAL A 5 25.99 1.28 -7.26
C VAL A 5 26.50 1.39 -5.82
N TRP A 6 26.16 0.40 -4.98
CA TRP A 6 26.58 0.35 -3.58
C TRP A 6 28.11 0.35 -3.42
N LEU A 7 28.81 -0.46 -4.21
CA LEU A 7 30.27 -0.55 -4.20
C LEU A 7 30.93 0.75 -4.68
N LYS A 8 30.30 1.45 -5.66
CA LYS A 8 30.78 2.76 -6.13
C LYS A 8 30.60 3.88 -5.10
N LEU A 9 29.54 3.83 -4.28
CA LEU A 9 29.30 4.82 -3.23
C LEU A 9 30.35 4.73 -2.10
N GLY A 10 31.01 3.58 -1.94
CA GLY A 10 31.99 3.36 -0.87
C GLY A 10 31.41 3.57 0.52
N GLY A 11 32.22 3.58 1.57
CA GLY A 11 31.79 3.85 2.94
C GLY A 11 31.63 5.34 3.30
N GLY A 12 31.50 6.23 2.32
CA GLY A 12 31.51 7.67 2.53
C GLY A 12 30.13 8.29 2.82
N PHE A 13 30.11 9.62 2.95
CA PHE A 13 28.91 10.42 3.23
C PHE A 13 27.72 10.09 2.30
N TRP A 14 27.95 9.87 1.01
CA TRP A 14 26.92 9.58 0.03
C TRP A 14 26.20 8.24 0.25
N SER A 15 26.91 7.22 0.74
CA SER A 15 26.28 5.92 1.04
C SER A 15 25.33 6.02 2.23
N VAL A 16 25.73 6.75 3.28
CA VAL A 16 24.89 7.00 4.44
C VAL A 16 23.68 7.86 4.05
N LEU A 17 23.88 8.90 3.24
CA LEU A 17 22.82 9.77 2.79
C LEU A 17 21.76 9.03 1.97
N VAL A 18 22.15 8.25 0.96
CA VAL A 18 21.23 7.55 0.06
C VAL A 18 20.54 6.37 0.77
N VAL A 19 21.25 5.65 1.64
CA VAL A 19 20.75 4.38 2.20
C VAL A 19 20.07 4.56 3.56
N LYS A 20 20.49 5.54 4.35
CA LYS A 20 19.90 5.79 5.68
C LYS A 20 19.07 7.07 5.71
N VAL A 21 19.62 8.18 5.27
CA VAL A 21 19.00 9.50 5.46
C VAL A 21 17.81 9.70 4.53
N LEU A 22 17.92 9.44 3.25
CA LEU A 22 16.81 9.64 2.29
C LEU A 22 15.59 8.75 2.62
N PRO A 23 15.72 7.42 2.85
CA PRO A 23 14.58 6.60 3.25
C PRO A 23 13.98 7.03 4.58
N ALA A 24 14.80 7.40 5.57
CA ALA A 24 14.31 7.90 6.85
C ALA A 24 13.52 9.20 6.70
N LEU A 25 13.98 10.14 5.85
CA LEU A 25 13.28 11.38 5.57
C LEU A 25 11.94 11.15 4.84
N THR A 26 11.90 10.24 3.87
CA THR A 26 10.63 9.90 3.19
C THR A 26 9.62 9.26 4.13
N LEU A 27 10.05 8.34 4.99
CA LEU A 27 9.19 7.76 6.02
C LEU A 27 8.75 8.80 7.06
N ALA A 28 9.64 9.68 7.50
CA ALA A 28 9.29 10.76 8.42
C ALA A 28 8.25 11.72 7.80
N ALA A 29 8.39 12.07 6.52
CA ALA A 29 7.39 12.87 5.81
C ALA A 29 6.03 12.17 5.73
N LEU A 30 6.00 10.84 5.50
CA LEU A 30 4.78 10.05 5.51
C LEU A 30 4.13 10.02 6.91
N VAL A 31 4.92 9.84 7.97
CA VAL A 31 4.42 9.89 9.36
C VAL A 31 3.80 11.25 9.64
N VAL A 32 4.46 12.34 9.27
CA VAL A 32 3.93 13.70 9.46
C VAL A 32 2.63 13.89 8.67
N ALA A 33 2.56 13.42 7.43
CA ALA A 33 1.35 13.48 6.62
C ALA A 33 0.19 12.70 7.25
N ILE A 34 0.44 11.49 7.76
CA ILE A 34 -0.56 10.69 8.46
C ILE A 34 -1.03 11.42 9.73
N LEU A 35 -0.12 11.93 10.55
CA LEU A 35 -0.48 12.67 11.77
C LEU A 35 -1.28 13.92 11.45
N TRP A 36 -0.97 14.62 10.38
CA TRP A 36 -1.73 15.77 9.91
C TRP A 36 -3.17 15.41 9.49
N VAL A 37 -3.32 14.31 8.71
CA VAL A 37 -4.64 13.78 8.33
C VAL A 37 -5.43 13.34 9.56
N LEU A 38 -4.78 12.64 10.51
CA LEU A 38 -5.41 12.25 11.78
C LEU A 38 -5.89 13.45 12.58
N TRP A 39 -5.09 14.52 12.62
CA TRP A 39 -5.48 15.77 13.28
C TRP A 39 -6.70 16.40 12.61
N LEU A 40 -6.78 16.42 11.26
CA LEU A 40 -7.97 16.90 10.53
C LEU A 40 -9.22 16.08 10.84
N ILE A 41 -9.09 14.76 10.98
CA ILE A 41 -10.20 13.86 11.34
C ILE A 41 -10.60 14.04 12.81
N ALA A 42 -9.66 14.23 13.71
CA ALA A 42 -9.88 14.37 15.14
C ALA A 42 -10.38 15.77 15.55
N ARG A 43 -9.96 16.81 14.84
CA ARG A 43 -10.31 18.21 15.14
C ARG A 43 -11.80 18.46 15.37
N PRO A 44 -12.75 18.01 14.52
CA PRO A 44 -14.18 18.22 14.76
C PRO A 44 -14.72 17.44 15.97
N MET A 45 -14.04 16.33 16.38
CA MET A 45 -14.40 15.60 17.61
C MET A 45 -14.04 16.41 18.86
N LEU A 46 -12.89 17.09 18.85
CA LEU A 46 -12.41 17.94 19.95
C LEU A 46 -13.25 19.21 20.08
N GLN A 47 -13.85 19.71 18.99
CA GLN A 47 -14.69 20.91 18.95
C GLN A 47 -16.19 20.63 19.26
N GLY A 48 -16.51 19.42 19.71
CA GLY A 48 -17.89 19.08 20.12
C GLY A 48 -18.89 18.88 18.96
N ALA A 49 -18.47 19.05 17.71
CA ALA A 49 -19.27 18.78 16.50
C ALA A 49 -19.42 17.28 16.25
N GLY A 50 -19.98 16.55 17.20
CA GLY A 50 -20.19 15.12 17.12
C GLY A 50 -21.42 14.79 16.30
N GLY A 51 -21.27 14.30 15.06
CA GLY A 51 -22.32 13.67 14.27
C GLY A 51 -22.91 12.42 14.94
N ALA A 52 -23.87 11.75 14.29
CA ALA A 52 -24.51 10.52 14.76
C ALA A 52 -23.47 9.46 15.24
N GLY A 53 -23.85 8.62 16.19
CA GLY A 53 -22.94 7.68 16.88
C GLY A 53 -22.07 6.83 15.95
N ILE A 54 -22.61 6.42 14.80
CA ILE A 54 -21.88 5.65 13.77
C ILE A 54 -20.71 6.46 13.18
N VAL A 55 -20.90 7.77 12.94
CA VAL A 55 -19.85 8.65 12.40
C VAL A 55 -18.74 8.86 13.43
N LYS A 56 -19.09 8.96 14.72
CA LYS A 56 -18.11 9.03 15.82
C LYS A 56 -17.28 7.73 15.90
N ALA A 57 -17.95 6.58 15.85
CA ALA A 57 -17.26 5.28 15.89
C ALA A 57 -16.30 5.11 14.70
N GLY A 58 -16.72 5.47 13.49
CA GLY A 58 -15.87 5.42 12.29
C GLY A 58 -14.63 6.33 12.39
N ARG A 59 -14.79 7.54 12.94
CA ARG A 59 -13.67 8.47 13.16
C ARG A 59 -12.69 7.95 14.23
N VAL A 60 -13.19 7.39 15.33
CA VAL A 60 -12.34 6.78 16.37
C VAL A 60 -11.54 5.62 15.77
N LEU A 61 -12.18 4.75 15.00
CA LEU A 61 -11.50 3.63 14.32
C LEU A 61 -10.40 4.14 13.36
N ALA A 62 -10.70 5.16 12.57
CA ALA A 62 -9.73 5.77 11.65
C ALA A 62 -8.54 6.37 12.39
N VAL A 63 -8.76 7.02 13.53
CA VAL A 63 -7.68 7.57 14.37
C VAL A 63 -6.84 6.47 14.97
N VAL A 64 -7.43 5.38 15.47
CA VAL A 64 -6.70 4.24 16.04
C VAL A 64 -5.85 3.55 14.97
N ILE A 65 -6.42 3.25 13.81
CA ILE A 65 -5.70 2.61 12.70
C ILE A 65 -4.56 3.52 12.21
N GLY A 66 -4.82 4.81 12.03
CA GLY A 66 -3.82 5.75 11.57
C GLY A 66 -2.70 5.98 12.58
N ALA A 67 -2.99 5.99 13.89
CA ALA A 67 -1.97 6.06 14.94
C ALA A 67 -1.10 4.80 14.95
N TRP A 68 -1.70 3.63 14.78
CA TRP A 68 -0.97 2.37 14.65
C TRP A 68 -0.05 2.36 13.41
N LEU A 69 -0.54 2.83 12.26
CA LEU A 69 0.26 2.98 11.04
C LEU A 69 1.43 3.97 11.24
N ALA A 70 1.18 5.11 11.87
CA ALA A 70 2.24 6.08 12.17
C ALA A 70 3.31 5.48 13.09
N PHE A 71 2.90 4.70 14.10
CA PHE A 71 3.81 4.00 15.02
C PHE A 71 4.65 2.95 14.28
N THR A 72 4.04 2.14 13.40
CA THR A 72 4.78 1.13 12.61
C THR A 72 5.78 1.77 11.66
N LEU A 73 5.43 2.85 10.98
CA LEU A 73 6.35 3.59 10.12
C LEU A 73 7.50 4.23 10.93
N ALA A 74 7.21 4.76 12.10
CA ALA A 74 8.25 5.31 12.99
C ALA A 74 9.23 4.23 13.47
N SER A 75 8.74 3.03 13.80
CA SER A 75 9.60 1.89 14.17
C SER A 75 10.51 1.44 13.01
N TRP A 76 10.04 1.55 11.77
CA TRP A 76 10.87 1.27 10.58
C TRP A 76 12.02 2.28 10.41
N ILE A 77 11.81 3.55 10.77
CA ILE A 77 12.89 4.55 10.78
C ILE A 77 14.01 4.09 11.73
N ALA A 78 13.66 3.63 12.92
CA ALA A 78 14.65 3.07 13.87
C ALA A 78 15.37 1.86 13.27
N GLY A 79 14.66 0.97 12.58
CA GLY A 79 15.22 -0.19 11.88
C GLY A 79 16.25 0.18 10.80
N ILE A 80 16.03 1.27 10.05
CA ILE A 80 16.99 1.75 9.05
C ILE A 80 18.33 2.14 9.69
N PHE A 81 18.29 2.83 10.82
CA PHE A 81 19.51 3.27 11.50
C PHE A 81 20.23 2.13 12.24
N SER A 82 19.50 1.14 12.73
CA SER A 82 20.05 -0.04 13.42
C SER A 82 20.60 -1.10 12.45
N ALA A 83 20.25 -1.05 11.16
CA ALA A 83 20.74 -1.99 10.16
C ALA A 83 22.26 -1.89 10.02
N ASP A 84 22.95 -3.03 10.26
CA ASP A 84 24.39 -3.14 10.08
C ASP A 84 24.70 -3.41 8.61
N LEU A 85 25.14 -2.36 7.90
CA LEU A 85 25.47 -2.40 6.50
C LEU A 85 27.00 -2.47 6.33
N ALA A 86 27.49 -3.54 5.74
CA ALA A 86 28.93 -3.70 5.47
C ALA A 86 29.32 -2.85 4.26
N TYR A 87 29.77 -1.63 4.50
CA TYR A 87 30.23 -0.71 3.47
C TYR A 87 31.43 -1.28 2.69
N GLY A 88 31.41 -1.11 1.35
CA GLY A 88 32.47 -1.59 0.47
C GLY A 88 32.44 -3.08 0.16
N LYS A 89 31.45 -3.84 0.63
CA LYS A 89 31.23 -5.26 0.30
C LYS A 89 29.87 -5.44 -0.36
N ALA A 90 29.74 -6.47 -1.20
CA ALA A 90 28.46 -6.84 -1.78
C ALA A 90 27.44 -7.19 -0.67
N GLN A 91 26.24 -6.64 -0.77
CA GLN A 91 25.18 -6.84 0.21
C GLN A 91 24.14 -7.85 -0.27
N THR A 92 23.65 -8.67 0.65
CA THR A 92 22.51 -9.55 0.45
C THR A 92 21.23 -8.82 0.86
N TRP A 93 20.77 -7.90 0.03
CA TRP A 93 19.68 -6.97 0.33
C TRP A 93 18.38 -7.62 0.83
N LEU A 94 18.11 -8.86 0.39
CA LEU A 94 16.92 -9.61 0.82
C LEU A 94 17.04 -10.22 2.23
N THR A 95 18.22 -10.20 2.85
CA THR A 95 18.44 -10.73 4.20
C THR A 95 18.48 -9.63 5.27
N ILE A 96 18.54 -8.36 4.85
CA ILE A 96 18.65 -7.23 5.76
C ILE A 96 17.26 -6.74 6.12
N PRO A 97 16.85 -6.74 7.41
CA PRO A 97 15.57 -6.19 7.85
C PRO A 97 15.34 -4.77 7.32
N PHE A 98 14.09 -4.40 7.06
CA PHE A 98 13.65 -3.22 6.33
C PHE A 98 13.89 -3.29 4.82
N TRP A 99 15.12 -3.52 4.33
CA TRP A 99 15.43 -3.54 2.91
C TRP A 99 14.79 -4.72 2.18
N ASN A 100 14.70 -5.87 2.84
CA ASN A 100 13.99 -7.04 2.31
C ASN A 100 12.52 -6.74 2.03
N ASN A 101 11.80 -6.15 3.00
CA ASN A 101 10.41 -5.76 2.83
C ASN A 101 10.25 -4.67 1.76
N PHE A 102 11.18 -3.71 1.70
CA PHE A 102 11.19 -2.67 0.68
C PHE A 102 11.30 -3.27 -0.75
N PHE A 103 12.18 -4.23 -0.97
CA PHE A 103 12.31 -4.88 -2.28
C PHE A 103 11.12 -5.77 -2.63
N LEU A 104 10.53 -6.46 -1.66
CA LEU A 104 9.28 -7.18 -1.84
C LEU A 104 8.15 -6.24 -2.28
N MET A 105 8.03 -5.08 -1.62
CA MET A 105 7.04 -4.06 -1.99
C MET A 105 7.28 -3.48 -3.38
N ILE A 106 8.53 -3.22 -3.78
CA ILE A 106 8.84 -2.73 -5.14
C ILE A 106 8.32 -3.70 -6.20
N VAL A 107 8.58 -5.00 -6.03
CA VAL A 107 8.10 -6.02 -6.97
C VAL A 107 6.57 -6.06 -7.00
N LEU A 108 5.93 -6.01 -5.84
CA LEU A 108 4.48 -5.98 -5.74
C LEU A 108 3.89 -4.75 -6.44
N VAL A 109 4.42 -3.56 -6.16
CA VAL A 109 3.99 -2.30 -6.78
C VAL A 109 4.18 -2.36 -8.29
N TRP A 110 5.30 -2.90 -8.78
CA TRP A 110 5.55 -3.03 -10.21
C TRP A 110 4.51 -3.89 -10.91
N ILE A 111 4.20 -5.07 -10.37
CA ILE A 111 3.18 -5.98 -10.90
C ILE A 111 1.80 -5.32 -10.89
N GLN A 112 1.42 -4.72 -9.77
CA GLN A 112 0.10 -4.11 -9.60
C GLN A 112 -0.07 -2.82 -10.43
N THR A 113 1.01 -2.09 -10.67
CA THR A 113 1.00 -0.91 -11.55
C THR A 113 0.72 -1.34 -13.00
N GLY A 114 1.32 -2.42 -13.48
CA GLY A 114 1.04 -2.95 -14.81
C GLY A 114 -0.42 -3.36 -14.98
N PHE A 115 -0.97 -4.08 -13.99
CA PHE A 115 -2.38 -4.44 -13.96
C PHE A 115 -3.31 -3.21 -13.96
N ALA A 116 -3.07 -2.25 -13.07
CA ALA A 116 -3.86 -1.03 -12.97
C ALA A 116 -3.79 -0.20 -14.26
N MET A 117 -2.59 -0.06 -14.85
CA MET A 117 -2.37 0.69 -16.09
C MET A 117 -3.23 0.16 -17.24
N VAL A 118 -3.28 -1.15 -17.42
CA VAL A 118 -4.08 -1.75 -18.52
C VAL A 118 -5.56 -1.43 -18.35
N ILE A 119 -6.11 -1.65 -17.15
CA ILE A 119 -7.55 -1.48 -16.91
C ILE A 119 -7.94 0.00 -16.95
N ILE A 120 -7.18 0.87 -16.27
CA ILE A 120 -7.49 2.32 -16.25
C ILE A 120 -7.32 2.94 -17.63
N SER A 121 -6.30 2.52 -18.41
CA SER A 121 -6.14 2.99 -19.79
C SER A 121 -7.32 2.58 -20.68
N GLY A 122 -7.84 1.36 -20.51
CA GLY A 122 -9.05 0.91 -21.20
C GLY A 122 -10.27 1.77 -20.84
N ALA A 123 -10.47 2.05 -19.56
CA ALA A 123 -11.56 2.90 -19.11
C ALA A 123 -11.46 4.35 -19.63
N LEU A 124 -10.26 4.92 -19.66
CA LEU A 124 -10.02 6.26 -20.19
C LEU A 124 -10.34 6.37 -21.69
N ARG A 125 -10.13 5.32 -22.48
CA ARG A 125 -10.49 5.27 -23.90
C ARG A 125 -12.01 5.15 -24.11
N GLY A 126 -12.74 4.70 -23.12
CA GLY A 126 -14.20 4.61 -23.15
C GLY A 126 -14.92 5.94 -22.87
N VAL A 127 -14.21 6.99 -22.48
CA VAL A 127 -14.80 8.33 -22.26
C VAL A 127 -15.17 8.94 -23.61
N PRO A 128 -16.45 9.37 -23.83
CA PRO A 128 -16.89 9.95 -25.10
C PRO A 128 -16.09 11.20 -25.46
N GLU A 129 -15.62 11.27 -26.69
CA GLU A 129 -14.85 12.41 -27.19
C GLU A 129 -15.68 13.69 -27.23
N ASP A 130 -16.96 13.60 -27.54
CA ASP A 130 -17.89 14.75 -27.54
C ASP A 130 -17.89 15.51 -26.21
N THR A 131 -17.78 14.79 -25.07
CA THR A 131 -17.72 15.40 -23.75
C THR A 131 -16.40 16.16 -23.54
N ILE A 132 -15.33 15.66 -24.13
CA ILE A 132 -14.00 16.27 -24.04
C ILE A 132 -13.94 17.52 -24.92
N GLU A 133 -14.49 17.44 -26.15
CA GLU A 133 -14.53 18.55 -27.08
C GLU A 133 -15.40 19.70 -26.55
N ALA A 134 -16.58 19.40 -26.00
CA ALA A 134 -17.44 20.39 -25.38
C ALA A 134 -16.69 21.16 -24.27
N ALA A 135 -15.96 20.46 -23.42
CA ALA A 135 -15.20 21.09 -22.36
C ALA A 135 -14.04 21.96 -22.88
N ILE A 136 -13.40 21.57 -23.98
CA ILE A 136 -12.35 22.39 -24.61
C ILE A 136 -12.95 23.66 -25.20
N ILE A 137 -14.13 23.58 -25.82
CA ILE A 137 -14.86 24.74 -26.32
C ILE A 137 -15.24 25.70 -25.19
N ASP A 138 -15.61 25.17 -24.01
CA ASP A 138 -15.88 25.94 -22.79
C ASP A 138 -14.62 26.54 -22.16
N GLY A 139 -13.43 26.33 -22.74
CA GLY A 139 -12.17 26.90 -22.29
C GLY A 139 -11.48 26.13 -21.18
N ALA A 140 -11.84 24.86 -20.92
CA ALA A 140 -11.20 24.06 -19.92
C ALA A 140 -9.74 23.71 -20.33
N ASN A 141 -8.81 23.87 -19.37
CA ASN A 141 -7.44 23.47 -19.59
C ASN A 141 -7.27 21.93 -19.48
N PRO A 142 -6.17 21.33 -19.97
CA PRO A 142 -5.97 19.87 -19.93
C PRO A 142 -6.08 19.24 -18.55
N PHE A 143 -5.66 19.95 -17.49
CA PHE A 143 -5.80 19.48 -16.10
C PHE A 143 -7.24 19.46 -15.64
N GLN A 144 -8.04 20.48 -16.01
CA GLN A 144 -9.46 20.53 -15.72
C GLN A 144 -10.22 19.42 -16.46
N VAL A 145 -9.91 19.21 -17.74
CA VAL A 145 -10.48 18.10 -18.51
C VAL A 145 -10.17 16.76 -17.85
N PHE A 146 -8.93 16.54 -17.40
CA PHE A 146 -8.56 15.29 -16.76
C PHE A 146 -9.25 15.08 -15.41
N PHE A 147 -9.13 16.05 -14.47
CA PHE A 147 -9.63 15.86 -13.11
C PHE A 147 -11.12 16.08 -12.94
N GLN A 148 -11.74 16.94 -13.75
CA GLN A 148 -13.16 17.30 -13.61
C GLN A 148 -14.07 16.53 -14.55
N ILE A 149 -13.56 15.97 -15.66
CA ILE A 149 -14.37 15.29 -16.65
C ILE A 149 -13.99 13.81 -16.77
N LYS A 150 -12.74 13.50 -17.11
CA LYS A 150 -12.30 12.10 -17.32
C LYS A 150 -12.29 11.31 -16.03
N MET A 151 -11.67 11.84 -14.97
CA MET A 151 -11.49 11.12 -13.70
C MET A 151 -12.81 10.75 -13.03
N PRO A 152 -13.84 11.63 -12.94
CA PRO A 152 -15.13 11.24 -12.37
C PRO A 152 -15.85 10.16 -13.18
N GLN A 153 -15.73 10.18 -14.51
CA GLN A 153 -16.39 9.19 -15.37
C GLN A 153 -15.80 7.78 -15.23
N ILE A 154 -14.49 7.67 -14.96
CA ILE A 154 -13.83 6.37 -14.75
C ILE A 154 -13.74 5.96 -13.27
N MET A 155 -14.33 6.74 -12.35
CA MET A 155 -14.16 6.53 -10.91
C MET A 155 -14.63 5.14 -10.47
N SER A 156 -15.69 4.60 -11.05
CA SER A 156 -16.15 3.24 -10.79
C SER A 156 -15.07 2.20 -11.10
N THR A 157 -14.41 2.34 -12.24
CA THR A 157 -13.30 1.46 -12.64
C THR A 157 -12.11 1.61 -11.68
N VAL A 158 -11.78 2.82 -11.27
CA VAL A 158 -10.69 3.08 -10.30
C VAL A 158 -10.98 2.38 -8.97
N VAL A 159 -12.21 2.46 -8.47
CA VAL A 159 -12.64 1.77 -7.23
C VAL A 159 -12.52 0.25 -7.38
N VAL A 160 -12.94 -0.33 -8.50
CA VAL A 160 -12.81 -1.77 -8.78
C VAL A 160 -11.34 -2.19 -8.81
N VAL A 161 -10.47 -1.45 -9.50
CA VAL A 161 -9.03 -1.72 -9.55
C VAL A 161 -8.43 -1.64 -8.15
N TRP A 162 -8.73 -0.60 -7.40
CA TRP A 162 -8.23 -0.43 -6.03
C TRP A 162 -8.66 -1.57 -5.11
N THR A 163 -9.92 -1.97 -5.13
CA THR A 163 -10.42 -3.09 -4.31
C THR A 163 -9.77 -4.42 -4.71
N THR A 164 -9.58 -4.66 -6.01
CA THR A 164 -8.90 -5.87 -6.50
C THR A 164 -7.45 -5.92 -6.04
N ILE A 165 -6.72 -4.81 -6.15
CA ILE A 165 -5.34 -4.72 -5.65
C ILE A 165 -5.31 -4.94 -4.14
N THR A 166 -6.20 -4.32 -3.37
CA THR A 166 -6.26 -4.47 -1.91
C THR A 166 -6.48 -5.93 -1.51
N ILE A 167 -7.40 -6.65 -2.17
CA ILE A 167 -7.64 -8.07 -1.91
C ILE A 167 -6.39 -8.90 -2.26
N THR A 168 -5.71 -8.59 -3.36
CA THR A 168 -4.50 -9.29 -3.79
C THR A 168 -3.36 -9.08 -2.79
N VAL A 169 -3.18 -7.86 -2.29
CA VAL A 169 -2.17 -7.53 -1.27
C VAL A 169 -2.43 -8.23 0.06
N LEU A 170 -3.68 -8.30 0.52
CA LEU A 170 -4.04 -8.96 1.78
C LEU A 170 -3.73 -10.47 1.79
N LYS A 171 -3.72 -11.10 0.63
CA LYS A 171 -3.41 -12.52 0.48
C LYS A 171 -2.12 -12.78 -0.31
N VAL A 172 -1.19 -11.80 -0.30
CA VAL A 172 0.09 -11.97 -0.98
C VAL A 172 0.83 -13.19 -0.45
N PHE A 173 1.26 -14.05 -1.37
CA PHE A 173 1.95 -15.31 -1.07
C PHE A 173 3.14 -15.52 -2.00
N ASP A 174 2.90 -15.45 -3.32
CA ASP A 174 3.85 -15.87 -4.36
C ASP A 174 5.18 -15.11 -4.31
N ILE A 175 5.12 -13.79 -4.11
CA ILE A 175 6.31 -12.93 -4.06
C ILE A 175 7.15 -13.28 -2.83
N VAL A 176 6.51 -13.45 -1.67
CA VAL A 176 7.21 -13.77 -0.42
C VAL A 176 7.80 -15.17 -0.50
N LEU A 177 7.05 -16.15 -0.98
CA LEU A 177 7.52 -17.51 -1.16
C LEU A 177 8.73 -17.57 -2.10
N ALA A 178 8.66 -16.88 -3.24
CA ALA A 178 9.71 -16.93 -4.27
C ALA A 178 10.98 -16.16 -3.88
N MET A 179 10.86 -15.03 -3.18
CA MET A 179 12.00 -14.17 -2.89
C MET A 179 12.68 -14.48 -1.56
N THR A 180 11.94 -14.73 -0.51
CA THR A 180 12.47 -14.88 0.86
C THR A 180 11.99 -16.15 1.57
N ASN A 181 10.94 -16.79 1.05
CA ASN A 181 10.28 -17.92 1.70
C ASN A 181 9.84 -17.60 3.15
N GLY A 182 9.52 -16.33 3.43
CA GLY A 182 9.13 -15.87 4.76
C GLY A 182 10.27 -15.74 5.77
N GLN A 183 11.53 -15.91 5.34
CA GLN A 183 12.71 -15.74 6.21
C GLN A 183 13.02 -14.26 6.42
N TRP A 184 13.89 -13.98 7.39
CA TRP A 184 14.37 -12.61 7.72
C TRP A 184 13.24 -11.60 7.96
N GLU A 185 12.25 -11.99 8.79
CA GLU A 185 11.12 -11.15 9.20
C GLU A 185 10.19 -10.72 8.06
N THR A 186 10.16 -11.50 6.95
CA THR A 186 9.25 -11.25 5.82
C THR A 186 8.03 -12.18 5.82
N GLN A 187 7.78 -12.89 6.91
CA GLN A 187 6.68 -13.84 6.99
C GLN A 187 5.33 -13.13 6.89
N VAL A 188 4.49 -13.60 5.98
CA VAL A 188 3.11 -13.15 5.80
C VAL A 188 2.14 -14.27 6.14
N LEU A 189 0.91 -13.91 6.48
CA LEU A 189 -0.09 -14.87 6.96
C LEU A 189 -0.38 -16.01 5.95
N ALA A 190 -0.36 -15.70 4.66
CA ALA A 190 -0.57 -16.69 3.61
C ALA A 190 0.60 -17.69 3.50
N ASN A 191 1.85 -17.22 3.64
CA ASN A 191 3.00 -18.10 3.66
C ASN A 191 3.07 -18.92 4.95
N TYR A 192 2.71 -18.34 6.09
CA TYR A 192 2.59 -19.05 7.36
C TYR A 192 1.52 -20.15 7.29
N MET A 193 0.35 -19.88 6.70
CA MET A 193 -0.68 -20.86 6.44
C MET A 193 -0.13 -22.02 5.60
N PHE A 194 0.57 -21.73 4.52
CA PHE A 194 1.17 -22.73 3.65
C PHE A 194 2.19 -23.61 4.37
N ASP A 195 3.08 -23.00 5.15
CA ASP A 195 4.08 -23.73 5.95
C ASP A 195 3.42 -24.68 6.96
N LYS A 196 2.37 -24.22 7.64
CA LYS A 196 1.65 -25.04 8.63
C LYS A 196 0.89 -26.19 7.98
N LEU A 197 0.16 -25.94 6.88
CA LEU A 197 -0.62 -26.97 6.18
C LEU A 197 0.26 -28.01 5.50
N PHE A 198 1.26 -27.59 4.74
CA PHE A 198 1.95 -28.48 3.80
C PHE A 198 3.35 -28.92 4.25
N ARG A 199 4.02 -28.16 5.12
CA ARG A 199 5.36 -28.50 5.60
C ARG A 199 5.33 -29.09 7.01
N ALA A 200 4.55 -28.48 7.91
CA ALA A 200 4.48 -28.93 9.30
C ALA A 200 3.33 -29.94 9.57
N ASN A 201 2.44 -30.20 8.60
CA ASN A 201 1.24 -31.03 8.75
C ASN A 201 0.35 -30.62 9.94
N ASP A 202 0.39 -29.35 10.35
CA ASP A 202 -0.43 -28.78 11.40
C ASP A 202 -1.71 -28.18 10.79
N TRP A 203 -2.68 -29.08 10.53
CA TRP A 203 -3.95 -28.73 9.92
C TRP A 203 -4.78 -27.77 10.79
N GLY A 204 -4.63 -27.83 12.11
CA GLY A 204 -5.35 -26.96 13.04
C GLY A 204 -4.95 -25.49 12.89
N VAL A 205 -3.65 -25.21 13.02
CA VAL A 205 -3.12 -23.85 12.89
C VAL A 205 -3.21 -23.36 11.44
N GLY A 206 -2.96 -24.22 10.46
CA GLY A 206 -3.06 -23.87 9.06
C GLY A 206 -4.48 -23.46 8.64
N SER A 207 -5.51 -24.22 9.02
CA SER A 207 -6.91 -23.89 8.73
C SER A 207 -7.39 -22.66 9.49
N ALA A 208 -6.95 -22.47 10.74
CA ALA A 208 -7.23 -21.24 11.49
C ALA A 208 -6.66 -20.01 10.79
N SER A 209 -5.43 -20.09 10.26
CA SER A 209 -4.81 -19.02 9.49
C SER A 209 -5.58 -18.71 8.20
N ALA A 210 -6.07 -19.75 7.49
CA ALA A 210 -6.93 -19.58 6.31
C ALA A 210 -8.24 -18.86 6.65
N MET A 211 -8.88 -19.21 7.76
CA MET A 211 -10.09 -18.52 8.24
C MET A 211 -9.82 -17.06 8.56
N ILE A 212 -8.68 -16.72 9.16
CA ILE A 212 -8.32 -15.32 9.43
C ILE A 212 -8.16 -14.54 8.13
N ILE A 213 -7.48 -15.11 7.11
CA ILE A 213 -7.35 -14.46 5.79
C ILE A 213 -8.74 -14.20 5.19
N MET A 214 -9.63 -15.21 5.24
CA MET A 214 -10.99 -15.07 4.73
C MET A 214 -11.76 -13.96 5.47
N LEU A 215 -11.68 -13.91 6.79
CA LEU A 215 -12.34 -12.88 7.60
C LEU A 215 -11.80 -11.48 7.32
N LEU A 216 -10.51 -11.31 7.02
CA LEU A 216 -9.91 -10.03 6.65
C LEU A 216 -10.37 -9.56 5.25
N VAL A 217 -10.56 -10.47 4.31
CA VAL A 217 -10.98 -10.15 2.94
C VAL A 217 -12.49 -9.91 2.83
N MET A 218 -13.30 -10.60 3.66
CA MET A 218 -14.77 -10.56 3.62
C MET A 218 -15.36 -9.13 3.66
N PRO A 219 -14.98 -8.23 4.58
CA PRO A 219 -15.53 -6.87 4.64
C PRO A 219 -15.33 -6.09 3.34
N ILE A 220 -14.16 -6.25 2.70
CA ILE A 220 -13.82 -5.57 1.45
C ILE A 220 -14.69 -6.10 0.30
N LEU A 221 -14.88 -7.41 0.24
CA LEU A 221 -15.77 -8.04 -0.75
C LEU A 221 -17.21 -7.57 -0.59
N ILE A 222 -17.73 -7.55 0.64
CA ILE A 222 -19.09 -7.09 0.93
C ILE A 222 -19.26 -5.63 0.50
N TRP A 223 -18.30 -4.78 0.83
CA TRP A 223 -18.34 -3.37 0.45
C TRP A 223 -18.30 -3.18 -1.07
N ASN A 224 -17.45 -3.95 -1.77
CA ASN A 224 -17.37 -3.90 -3.23
C ASN A 224 -18.69 -4.33 -3.90
N VAL A 225 -19.28 -5.44 -3.45
CA VAL A 225 -20.58 -5.91 -3.95
C VAL A 225 -21.70 -4.89 -3.67
N TYR A 226 -21.66 -4.26 -2.50
CA TYR A 226 -22.64 -3.21 -2.17
C TYR A 226 -22.53 -2.00 -3.11
N ASN A 227 -21.32 -1.51 -3.37
CA ASN A 227 -21.10 -0.40 -4.29
C ASN A 227 -21.48 -0.75 -5.74
N ALA A 228 -21.08 -1.93 -6.22
CA ALA A 228 -21.43 -2.40 -7.57
C ALA A 228 -22.95 -2.47 -7.77
N ARG A 229 -23.70 -2.92 -6.77
CA ARG A 229 -25.18 -2.91 -6.85
C ARG A 229 -25.80 -1.52 -6.87
N LYS A 230 -25.15 -0.54 -6.26
CA LYS A 230 -25.60 0.84 -6.26
C LYS A 230 -25.42 1.51 -7.62
N GLU A 231 -24.38 1.16 -8.36
CA GLU A 231 -24.09 1.66 -9.70
C GLU A 231 -25.01 1.07 -10.79
N MET A 232 -25.54 -0.13 -10.56
CA MET A 232 -26.48 -0.80 -11.47
C MET A 232 -27.95 -0.35 -11.33
N ARG A 233 -28.24 0.51 -10.35
CA ARG A 233 -29.60 1.12 -10.13
C ARG A 233 -29.64 2.56 -10.61
#